data_25c8ae988cfe748d5ead416a2f721423
#
_entry.id   25c8ae988cfe748d5ead416a2f721423
#
_cell.length_a   1.000
_cell.length_b   1.000
_cell.length_c   1.000
_cell.angle_alpha   90.00
_cell.angle_beta   90.00
_cell.angle_gamma   90.00
#
_symmetry.space_group_name_H-M   'P 1'
#
loop_
_entity.id
_entity.type
_entity.pdbx_description
1 polymer ?
#
loop_
_entity_poly.entity_id
_entity_poly.type
_entity_poly.pdbx_seq_one_letter_code
_entity_poly.pdbx_strand_id
1 'polypeptide(L)'
;MQIVDANIILRYLLNDQADLHQRAAGIIEGQDVWIPFEVVAEVVYVLEKLYGVPRNAIKMSLQMLISCENISVNDKAVLEKALQFFSKKNIDFVDALLLGYNHVRKHEVFSFDKGLNKLLLVE
;
A
#
# COMPACT_ATOMS: atom_id res chain seq x y z
N MET A 1 1.96 11.24 16.85
CA MET A 1 1.76 10.22 15.82
C MET A 1 3.06 9.46 15.59
N GLN A 2 2.99 8.16 15.47
CA GLN A 2 4.16 7.30 15.31
C GLN A 2 4.30 6.84 13.87
N ILE A 3 5.52 6.70 13.38
CA ILE A 3 5.80 6.10 12.08
C ILE A 3 6.39 4.72 12.33
N VAL A 4 5.99 3.75 11.52
CA VAL A 4 6.58 2.41 11.54
C VAL A 4 7.26 2.15 10.20
N ASP A 5 8.29 1.31 10.23
CA ASP A 5 8.95 0.89 8.98
C ASP A 5 8.27 -0.34 8.40
N ALA A 6 8.72 -0.74 7.23
CA ALA A 6 8.11 -1.87 6.52
C ALA A 6 8.21 -3.17 7.32
N ASN A 7 9.29 -3.38 8.06
CA ASN A 7 9.46 -4.64 8.80
C ASN A 7 8.42 -4.81 9.91
N ILE A 8 8.05 -3.74 10.59
CA ILE A 8 6.98 -3.79 11.59
C ILE A 8 5.67 -4.26 10.94
N ILE A 9 5.33 -3.67 9.79
CA ILE A 9 4.10 -4.03 9.07
C ILE A 9 4.17 -5.48 8.57
N LEU A 10 5.31 -5.89 8.03
CA LEU A 10 5.48 -7.24 7.52
C LEU A 10 5.33 -8.29 8.63
N ARG A 11 5.94 -8.05 9.81
CA ARG A 11 5.79 -8.98 10.93
C ARG A 11 4.34 -9.05 11.40
N TYR A 12 3.62 -7.94 11.32
CA TYR A 12 2.22 -7.89 11.68
C TYR A 12 1.34 -8.67 10.69
N LEU A 13 1.55 -8.45 9.39
CA LEU A 13 0.71 -9.06 8.35
C LEU A 13 1.02 -10.54 8.12
N LEU A 14 2.30 -10.93 8.16
CA LEU A 14 2.71 -12.31 7.85
C LEU A 14 2.45 -13.28 9.01
N ASN A 15 2.57 -12.79 10.24
CA ASN A 15 2.37 -13.62 11.45
C ASN A 15 3.16 -14.93 11.40
N ASP A 16 4.38 -14.86 10.88
CA ASP A 16 5.27 -16.03 10.71
C ASP A 16 6.21 -16.23 11.88
N GLN A 17 6.34 -15.23 12.76
CA GLN A 17 7.18 -15.28 13.96
C GLN A 17 6.36 -14.71 15.11
N ALA A 18 5.84 -15.58 15.97
CA ALA A 18 4.85 -15.21 16.99
C ALA A 18 5.32 -14.05 17.89
N ASP A 19 6.59 -14.08 18.31
CA ASP A 19 7.15 -13.07 19.20
C ASP A 19 7.18 -11.69 18.53
N LEU A 20 7.70 -11.63 17.30
CA LEU A 20 7.76 -10.38 16.55
C LEU A 20 6.38 -9.91 16.14
N HIS A 21 5.46 -10.84 15.83
CA HIS A 21 4.09 -10.49 15.52
C HIS A 21 3.42 -9.80 16.72
N GLN A 22 3.57 -10.33 17.92
CA GLN A 22 2.99 -9.74 19.12
C GLN A 22 3.53 -8.34 19.38
N ARG A 23 4.83 -8.15 19.19
CA ARG A 23 5.46 -6.84 19.38
C ARG A 23 4.95 -5.83 18.32
N ALA A 24 4.87 -6.26 17.06
CA ALA A 24 4.34 -5.43 16.00
C ALA A 24 2.86 -5.07 16.24
N ALA A 25 2.06 -6.05 16.67
CA ALA A 25 0.65 -5.82 17.00
C ALA A 25 0.49 -4.79 18.12
N GLY A 26 1.33 -4.88 19.16
CA GLY A 26 1.30 -3.90 20.24
C GLY A 26 1.58 -2.48 19.76
N ILE A 27 2.50 -2.32 18.80
CA ILE A 27 2.82 -1.01 18.23
C ILE A 27 1.69 -0.51 17.33
N ILE A 28 1.21 -1.35 16.42
CA ILE A 28 0.22 -0.95 15.40
C ILE A 28 -1.17 -0.74 16.01
N GLU A 29 -1.57 -1.58 16.94
CA GLU A 29 -2.91 -1.55 17.52
C GLU A 29 -3.04 -0.62 18.72
N GLY A 30 -1.92 -0.27 19.35
CA GLY A 30 -1.93 0.45 20.62
C GLY A 30 -1.83 1.96 20.53
N GLN A 31 -1.69 2.54 19.34
CA GLN A 31 -1.44 3.98 19.19
C GLN A 31 -1.78 4.45 17.78
N ASP A 32 -1.75 5.77 17.59
CA ASP A 32 -1.92 6.36 16.26
C ASP A 32 -0.64 6.17 15.44
N VAL A 33 -0.78 5.57 14.28
CA VAL A 33 0.35 5.22 13.41
C VAL A 33 0.14 5.82 12.02
N TRP A 34 1.18 6.47 11.50
CA TRP A 34 1.21 6.97 10.14
C TRP A 34 2.15 6.09 9.31
N ILE A 35 1.64 5.62 8.18
CA ILE A 35 2.39 4.79 7.25
C ILE A 35 2.58 5.56 5.95
N PRO A 36 3.77 6.15 5.72
CA PRO A 36 4.03 6.85 4.46
C PRO A 36 3.91 5.92 3.26
N PHE A 37 3.56 6.47 2.11
CA PHE A 37 3.46 5.66 0.89
C PHE A 37 4.77 4.96 0.53
N GLU A 38 5.92 5.56 0.85
CA GLU A 38 7.23 4.92 0.66
C GLU A 38 7.31 3.60 1.41
N VAL A 39 6.80 3.58 2.64
CA VAL A 39 6.78 2.37 3.46
C VAL A 39 5.78 1.35 2.89
N VAL A 40 4.60 1.82 2.47
CA VAL A 40 3.61 0.95 1.85
C VAL A 40 4.20 0.28 0.60
N ALA A 41 4.90 1.06 -0.24
CA ALA A 41 5.51 0.53 -1.46
C ALA A 41 6.54 -0.56 -1.14
N GLU A 42 7.35 -0.38 -0.10
CA GLU A 42 8.31 -1.40 0.31
C GLU A 42 7.60 -2.67 0.81
N VAL A 43 6.55 -2.52 1.59
CA VAL A 43 5.74 -3.66 2.07
C VAL A 43 5.19 -4.45 0.88
N VAL A 44 4.60 -3.75 -0.09
CA VAL A 44 4.04 -4.39 -1.28
C VAL A 44 5.11 -5.15 -2.06
N TYR A 45 6.27 -4.52 -2.26
CA TYR A 45 7.38 -5.16 -2.98
C TYR A 45 7.83 -6.45 -2.29
N VAL A 46 8.03 -6.38 -0.98
CA VAL A 46 8.50 -7.54 -0.20
C VAL A 46 7.46 -8.67 -0.21
N LEU A 47 6.19 -8.34 0.00
CA LEU A 47 5.13 -9.35 -0.02
C LEU A 47 5.05 -10.04 -1.38
N GLU A 48 5.10 -9.27 -2.46
CA GLU A 48 4.97 -9.84 -3.80
C GLU A 48 6.23 -10.58 -4.25
N LYS A 49 7.38 -9.94 -4.12
CA LYS A 49 8.62 -10.46 -4.74
C LYS A 49 9.37 -11.45 -3.88
N LEU A 50 9.37 -11.27 -2.56
CA LEU A 50 10.11 -12.14 -1.66
C LEU A 50 9.25 -13.25 -1.06
N TYR A 51 7.96 -12.97 -0.80
CA TYR A 51 7.07 -13.95 -0.19
C TYR A 51 6.06 -14.55 -1.19
N GLY A 52 6.01 -14.05 -2.42
CA GLY A 52 5.12 -14.60 -3.44
C GLY A 52 3.63 -14.45 -3.13
N VAL A 53 3.26 -13.44 -2.34
CA VAL A 53 1.86 -13.22 -2.00
C VAL A 53 1.12 -12.69 -3.24
N PRO A 54 -0.02 -13.28 -3.61
CA PRO A 54 -0.81 -12.80 -4.75
C PRO A 54 -1.28 -11.36 -4.55
N ARG A 55 -1.35 -10.61 -5.64
CA ARG A 55 -1.73 -9.19 -5.59
C ARG A 55 -3.09 -8.95 -4.93
N ASN A 56 -4.06 -9.82 -5.19
CA ASN A 56 -5.36 -9.66 -4.55
C ASN A 56 -5.29 -9.83 -3.03
N ALA A 57 -4.46 -10.74 -2.54
CA ALA A 57 -4.25 -10.92 -1.11
C ALA A 57 -3.53 -9.72 -0.49
N ILE A 58 -2.55 -9.15 -1.21
CA ILE A 58 -1.87 -7.92 -0.77
C ILE A 58 -2.88 -6.79 -0.64
N LYS A 59 -3.72 -6.62 -1.66
CA LYS A 59 -4.78 -5.60 -1.65
C LYS A 59 -5.67 -5.76 -0.42
N MET A 60 -6.17 -6.96 -0.18
CA MET A 60 -7.08 -7.21 0.94
C MET A 60 -6.43 -6.95 2.29
N SER A 61 -5.19 -7.39 2.47
CA SER A 61 -4.48 -7.19 3.73
C SER A 61 -4.26 -5.70 4.02
N LEU A 62 -3.84 -4.94 3.02
CA LEU A 62 -3.60 -3.51 3.20
C LEU A 62 -4.90 -2.73 3.35
N GLN A 63 -5.97 -3.11 2.64
CA GLN A 63 -7.28 -2.49 2.84
C GLN A 63 -7.77 -2.67 4.28
N MET A 64 -7.60 -3.84 4.84
CA MET A 64 -7.97 -4.09 6.24
C MET A 64 -7.15 -3.23 7.20
N LEU A 65 -5.84 -3.15 6.96
CA LEU A 65 -4.95 -2.36 7.81
C LEU A 65 -5.33 -0.88 7.80
N ILE A 66 -5.49 -0.30 6.61
CA ILE A 66 -5.79 1.15 6.51
C ILE A 66 -7.22 1.50 6.86
N SER A 67 -8.12 0.52 7.01
CA SER A 67 -9.48 0.76 7.48
C SER A 67 -9.53 1.06 8.97
N CYS A 68 -8.48 0.74 9.72
CA CYS A 68 -8.42 1.02 11.15
C CYS A 68 -8.29 2.53 11.37
N GLU A 69 -9.06 3.06 12.32
CA GLU A 69 -9.11 4.50 12.59
C GLU A 69 -7.77 5.08 13.04
N ASN A 70 -6.98 4.28 13.76
CA ASN A 70 -5.68 4.71 14.27
C ASN A 70 -4.57 4.69 13.22
N ILE A 71 -4.86 4.20 12.02
CA ILE A 71 -3.89 4.12 10.93
C ILE A 71 -4.16 5.24 9.93
N SER A 72 -3.13 6.00 9.61
CA SER A 72 -3.22 7.02 8.58
C SER A 72 -2.12 6.83 7.54
N VAL A 73 -2.41 7.26 6.32
CA VAL A 73 -1.48 7.28 5.20
C VAL A 73 -1.56 8.64 4.55
N ASN A 74 -0.75 8.90 3.55
CA ASN A 74 -0.76 10.19 2.84
C ASN A 74 -2.15 10.55 2.32
N ASP A 75 -2.88 9.57 1.79
CA ASP A 75 -4.21 9.77 1.23
C ASP A 75 -4.87 8.39 1.10
N LYS A 76 -5.84 8.10 1.97
CA LYS A 76 -6.50 6.78 1.98
C LYS A 76 -7.24 6.48 0.67
N ALA A 77 -7.92 7.47 0.12
CA ALA A 77 -8.67 7.27 -1.12
C ALA A 77 -7.75 6.97 -2.30
N VAL A 78 -6.61 7.65 -2.36
CA VAL A 78 -5.59 7.38 -3.39
C VAL A 78 -5.04 5.96 -3.23
N LEU A 79 -4.71 5.56 -2.00
CA LEU A 79 -4.17 4.22 -1.76
C LEU A 79 -5.18 3.13 -2.11
N GLU A 80 -6.44 3.30 -1.73
CA GLU A 80 -7.48 2.33 -2.08
C GLU A 80 -7.61 2.16 -3.59
N LYS A 81 -7.59 3.28 -4.32
CA LYS A 81 -7.64 3.22 -5.79
C LYS A 81 -6.40 2.55 -6.37
N ALA A 82 -5.23 2.89 -5.83
CA ALA A 82 -3.98 2.26 -6.25
C ALA A 82 -4.01 0.75 -6.05
N LEU A 83 -4.50 0.28 -4.91
CA LEU A 83 -4.60 -1.15 -4.63
C LEU A 83 -5.54 -1.86 -5.60
N GLN A 84 -6.63 -1.21 -5.99
CA GLN A 84 -7.52 -1.75 -7.01
C GLN A 84 -6.81 -1.92 -8.35
N PHE A 85 -6.10 -0.89 -8.81
CA PHE A 85 -5.33 -0.98 -10.05
C PHE A 85 -4.24 -2.04 -9.96
N PHE A 86 -3.52 -2.08 -8.84
CA PHE A 86 -2.46 -3.05 -8.62
C PHE A 86 -2.96 -4.49 -8.71
N SER A 87 -4.15 -4.76 -8.17
CA SER A 87 -4.71 -6.11 -8.17
C SER A 87 -5.27 -6.53 -9.53
N LYS A 88 -5.63 -5.58 -10.40
CA LYS A 88 -6.32 -5.85 -11.66
C LYS A 88 -5.46 -5.65 -12.90
N LYS A 89 -4.43 -4.83 -12.82
CA LYS A 89 -3.59 -4.48 -13.97
C LYS A 89 -2.16 -4.93 -13.75
N ASN A 90 -1.46 -5.20 -14.84
CA ASN A 90 -0.07 -5.61 -14.78
C ASN A 90 0.85 -4.38 -14.75
N ILE A 91 0.80 -3.66 -13.65
CA ILE A 91 1.61 -2.47 -13.41
C ILE A 91 2.27 -2.61 -12.04
N ASP A 92 3.39 -1.92 -11.83
CA ASP A 92 4.00 -1.92 -10.51
C ASP A 92 3.23 -0.99 -9.56
N PHE A 93 3.54 -1.11 -8.27
CA PHE A 93 2.76 -0.42 -7.25
C PHE A 93 2.93 1.10 -7.31
N VAL A 94 4.14 1.59 -7.63
CA VAL A 94 4.36 3.04 -7.73
C VAL A 94 3.53 3.62 -8.88
N ASP A 95 3.47 2.94 -10.02
CA ASP A 95 2.60 3.36 -11.12
C ASP A 95 1.13 3.31 -10.72
N ALA A 96 0.74 2.31 -9.93
CA ALA A 96 -0.62 2.25 -9.38
C ALA A 96 -0.93 3.45 -8.49
N LEU A 97 0.04 3.91 -7.69
CA LEU A 97 -0.12 5.13 -6.89
C LEU A 97 -0.32 6.36 -7.77
N LEU A 98 0.46 6.48 -8.84
CA LEU A 98 0.31 7.59 -9.80
C LEU A 98 -1.08 7.58 -10.42
N LEU A 99 -1.59 6.41 -10.79
CA LEU A 99 -2.96 6.28 -11.27
C LEU A 99 -3.98 6.69 -10.19
N GLY A 100 -3.73 6.31 -8.95
CA GLY A 100 -4.58 6.71 -7.84
C GLY A 100 -4.69 8.23 -7.72
N TYR A 101 -3.57 8.92 -7.75
CA TYR A 101 -3.57 10.39 -7.72
C TYR A 101 -4.30 10.98 -8.92
N ASN A 102 -4.08 10.42 -10.10
CA ASN A 102 -4.73 10.90 -11.32
C ASN A 102 -6.25 10.69 -11.27
N HIS A 103 -6.70 9.49 -10.92
CA HIS A 103 -8.12 9.15 -10.94
C HIS A 103 -8.91 9.77 -9.78
N VAL A 104 -8.32 9.84 -8.59
CA VAL A 104 -9.02 10.31 -7.39
C VAL A 104 -8.90 11.82 -7.22
N ARG A 105 -7.70 12.38 -7.40
CA ARG A 105 -7.43 13.80 -7.16
C ARG A 105 -7.31 14.63 -8.43
N LYS A 106 -7.44 13.99 -9.58
CA LYS A 106 -7.39 14.65 -10.90
C LYS A 106 -6.05 15.34 -11.17
N HIS A 107 -4.98 14.84 -10.54
CA HIS A 107 -3.64 15.31 -10.86
C HIS A 107 -3.26 14.87 -12.27
N GLU A 108 -2.66 15.76 -13.02
CA GLU A 108 -2.10 15.43 -14.32
C GLU A 108 -0.77 14.70 -14.10
N VAL A 109 -0.62 13.54 -14.73
CA VAL A 109 0.59 12.72 -14.59
C VAL A 109 1.30 12.63 -15.95
N PHE A 110 2.58 12.94 -15.95
CA PHE A 110 3.42 12.86 -17.15
C PHE A 110 4.30 11.63 -17.08
N SER A 111 4.29 10.83 -18.12
CA SER A 111 5.09 9.61 -18.20
C SER A 111 5.42 9.29 -19.65
N PHE A 112 6.56 8.63 -19.86
CA PHE A 112 6.89 8.04 -21.15
C PHE A 112 6.49 6.58 -21.26
N ASP A 113 5.98 5.99 -20.17
CA ASP A 113 5.54 4.59 -20.17
C ASP A 113 4.20 4.46 -20.87
N LYS A 114 4.18 3.67 -21.94
CA LYS A 114 2.98 3.49 -22.76
C LYS A 114 1.87 2.77 -22.00
N GLY A 115 2.22 1.80 -21.20
CA GLY A 115 1.24 1.05 -20.40
C GLY A 115 0.55 1.92 -19.38
N LEU A 116 1.31 2.75 -18.69
CA LEU A 116 0.75 3.70 -17.73
C LEU A 116 -0.13 4.74 -18.42
N ASN A 117 0.35 5.30 -19.54
CA ASN A 117 -0.39 6.32 -20.27
C ASN A 117 -1.75 5.86 -20.75
N LYS A 118 -1.90 4.58 -21.08
CA LYS A 118 -3.20 4.02 -21.50
C LYS A 118 -4.24 4.07 -20.39
N LEU A 119 -3.82 4.08 -19.13
CA LEU A 119 -4.71 4.04 -17.99
C LEU A 119 -4.99 5.41 -17.37
N LEU A 120 -4.20 6.41 -17.72
CA LEU A 120 -4.36 7.76 -17.20
C LEU A 120 -5.60 8.44 -17.79
N LEU A 121 -6.31 9.19 -16.95
CA LEU A 121 -7.38 10.07 -17.39
C LEU A 121 -6.76 11.31 -18.02
N VAL A 122 -7.28 11.70 -19.18
CA VAL A 122 -6.83 12.89 -19.92
C VAL A 122 -7.99 13.88 -19.95
N GLU A 123 -7.70 15.13 -19.60
CA GLU A 123 -8.68 16.20 -19.70
C GLU A 123 -8.82 16.72 -21.12
#